data_2fcc107558a4869ce3eed8f9fc46126d
#
_entry.id   2fcc107558a4869ce3eed8f9fc46126d
#
_cell.length_a   1.000
_cell.length_b   1.000
_cell.length_c   1.000
_cell.angle_alpha   90.00
_cell.angle_beta   90.00
_cell.angle_gamma   90.00
#
_symmetry.space_group_name_H-M   'P 1'
#
loop_
_entity.id
_entity.type
_entity.pdbx_description
1 polymer ?
#
loop_
_entity_poly.entity_id
_entity_poly.type
_entity_poly.pdbx_seq_one_letter_code
_entity_poly.pdbx_strand_id
1 'polypeptide(L)'
;MHVYFREYAQEMGMQTVRAILKEDIDVCLNTSITDKVRQIIAENTVVDSNNKVARFNTDVSELNGLRTLFRRGNIQSISPTGNGKEVNPYKVSITNPDVMLYTAFDVAYDDDFIYSCRIVGSDYLGRALRDFCLRPSKESPIINLVSGDSDNSIDCTIYTGYIKHPKPTKLVYDYIKYPAKVFYDEDNDGDNNVDCDLPEYQHIDIVRNAVNIWLVSVGATSGSQRQNN
;
A
#
# COMPACT_ATOMS: atom_id res chain seq x y z
N MET A 1 0.17 -3.30 23.12
CA MET A 1 -0.99 -2.47 22.71
C MET A 1 -2.24 -2.73 23.52
N HIS A 2 -2.62 -3.98 23.84
CA HIS A 2 -3.82 -4.32 24.65
C HIS A 2 -3.87 -3.64 26.03
N VAL A 3 -2.75 -3.62 26.75
CA VAL A 3 -2.67 -2.96 28.07
C VAL A 3 -2.96 -1.47 27.93
N TYR A 4 -2.30 -0.79 27.00
CA TYR A 4 -2.54 0.63 26.72
C TYR A 4 -3.96 0.93 26.27
N PHE A 5 -4.59 0.03 25.50
CA PHE A 5 -5.98 0.17 25.12
C PHE A 5 -6.90 0.19 26.35
N ARG A 6 -6.72 -0.77 27.27
CA ARG A 6 -7.50 -0.85 28.49
C ARG A 6 -7.28 0.35 29.41
N GLU A 7 -6.02 0.79 29.59
CA GLU A 7 -5.68 1.98 30.37
C GLU A 7 -6.33 3.24 29.79
N TYR A 8 -6.22 3.45 28.48
CA TYR A 8 -6.78 4.63 27.83
C TYR A 8 -8.31 4.63 27.84
N ALA A 9 -8.95 3.48 27.68
CA ALA A 9 -10.40 3.34 27.83
C ALA A 9 -10.87 3.67 29.26
N GLN A 10 -10.09 3.32 30.29
CA GLN A 10 -10.36 3.71 31.69
C GLN A 10 -10.26 5.22 31.91
N GLU A 11 -9.23 5.86 31.37
CA GLU A 11 -9.06 7.33 31.44
C GLU A 11 -10.24 8.09 30.83
N MET A 12 -10.83 7.54 29.78
CA MET A 12 -12.05 8.09 29.13
C MET A 12 -13.32 7.89 29.95
N GLY A 13 -13.23 7.42 31.20
CA GLY A 13 -14.34 7.35 32.16
C GLY A 13 -15.19 6.09 32.07
N MET A 14 -14.72 5.05 31.41
CA MET A 14 -15.45 3.78 31.32
C MET A 14 -15.20 2.88 32.54
N GLN A 15 -16.18 2.79 33.41
CA GLN A 15 -16.10 1.94 34.61
C GLN A 15 -16.12 0.42 34.31
N THR A 16 -16.49 0.01 33.08
CA THR A 16 -16.72 -1.40 32.70
C THR A 16 -15.64 -1.96 31.77
N VAL A 17 -14.45 -1.38 31.75
CA VAL A 17 -13.32 -1.79 30.87
C VAL A 17 -12.94 -3.28 31.05
N ARG A 18 -13.22 -3.88 32.19
CA ARG A 18 -12.95 -5.31 32.44
C ARG A 18 -13.83 -6.26 31.60
N ALA A 19 -14.90 -5.75 30.99
CA ALA A 19 -15.83 -6.53 30.20
C ALA A 19 -15.53 -6.49 28.68
N ILE A 20 -14.46 -5.75 28.25
CA ILE A 20 -14.10 -5.70 26.83
C ILE A 20 -13.39 -7.01 26.48
N LEU A 21 -13.97 -7.72 25.51
CA LEU A 21 -13.38 -8.96 25.02
C LEU A 21 -12.08 -8.67 24.27
N LYS A 22 -11.12 -9.60 24.35
CA LYS A 22 -9.84 -9.48 23.64
C LYS A 22 -10.04 -9.37 22.13
N GLU A 23 -11.00 -10.12 21.59
CA GLU A 23 -11.35 -10.12 20.17
C GLU A 23 -11.84 -8.75 19.69
N ASP A 24 -12.62 -8.04 20.50
CA ASP A 24 -13.09 -6.69 20.18
C ASP A 24 -11.92 -5.70 20.16
N ILE A 25 -10.97 -5.84 21.09
CA ILE A 25 -9.76 -5.03 21.11
C ILE A 25 -8.93 -5.29 19.86
N ASP A 26 -8.72 -6.56 19.47
CA ASP A 26 -7.98 -6.93 18.26
C ASP A 26 -8.62 -6.35 17.01
N VAL A 27 -9.95 -6.41 16.89
CA VAL A 27 -10.67 -5.83 15.75
C VAL A 27 -10.47 -4.32 15.69
N CYS A 28 -10.63 -3.61 16.82
CA CYS A 28 -10.46 -2.16 16.87
C CYS A 28 -9.01 -1.73 16.57
N LEU A 29 -8.02 -2.46 17.12
CA LEU A 29 -6.60 -2.19 16.84
C LEU A 29 -6.28 -2.42 15.36
N ASN A 30 -6.69 -3.54 14.78
CA ASN A 30 -6.43 -3.85 13.36
C ASN A 30 -7.11 -2.86 12.41
N THR A 31 -8.31 -2.40 12.75
CA THR A 31 -8.99 -1.34 12.00
C THR A 31 -8.19 -0.04 12.09
N SER A 32 -7.80 0.37 13.29
CA SER A 32 -7.02 1.59 13.51
C SER A 32 -5.66 1.57 12.81
N ILE A 33 -4.96 0.43 12.82
CA ILE A 33 -3.70 0.22 12.10
C ILE A 33 -3.90 0.42 10.60
N THR A 34 -4.93 -0.22 10.04
CA THR A 34 -5.24 -0.11 8.61
C THR A 34 -5.59 1.32 8.20
N ASP A 35 -6.39 2.01 9.03
CA ASP A 35 -6.78 3.40 8.79
C ASP A 35 -5.57 4.34 8.88
N LYS A 36 -4.67 4.13 9.83
CA LYS A 36 -3.42 4.90 9.94
C LYS A 36 -2.54 4.74 8.71
N VAL A 37 -2.37 3.50 8.23
CA VAL A 37 -1.61 3.23 6.99
C VAL A 37 -2.26 3.91 5.78
N ARG A 38 -3.59 3.80 5.63
CA ARG A 38 -4.32 4.46 4.55
C ARG A 38 -4.20 5.97 4.61
N GLN A 39 -4.27 6.55 5.80
CA GLN A 39 -4.09 7.98 6.01
C GLN A 39 -2.71 8.44 5.53
N ILE A 40 -1.64 7.78 5.98
CA ILE A 40 -0.27 8.12 5.57
C ILE A 40 -0.10 7.96 4.05
N ILE A 41 -0.65 6.91 3.45
CA ILE A 41 -0.62 6.72 1.99
C ILE A 41 -1.34 7.88 1.29
N ALA A 42 -2.52 8.27 1.75
CA ALA A 42 -3.30 9.36 1.14
C ALA A 42 -2.59 10.71 1.25
N GLU A 43 -1.98 11.01 2.39
CA GLU A 43 -1.21 12.25 2.62
C GLU A 43 0.03 12.32 1.72
N ASN A 44 0.64 11.19 1.38
CA ASN A 44 1.85 11.10 0.56
C ASN A 44 1.57 10.83 -0.93
N THR A 45 0.33 10.68 -1.33
CA THR A 45 -0.03 10.51 -2.74
C THR A 45 -0.29 11.86 -3.39
N VAL A 46 0.62 12.28 -4.25
CA VAL A 46 0.46 13.50 -5.04
C VAL A 46 -0.14 13.14 -6.39
N VAL A 47 -1.29 13.71 -6.69
CA VAL A 47 -1.93 13.58 -8.02
C VAL A 47 -1.57 14.81 -8.84
N ASP A 48 -0.78 14.61 -9.88
CA ASP A 48 -0.53 15.65 -10.88
C ASP A 48 -1.79 15.84 -11.74
N SER A 49 -2.47 16.97 -11.51
CA SER A 49 -3.71 17.31 -12.22
C SER A 49 -3.55 17.46 -13.74
N ASN A 50 -2.34 17.79 -14.21
CA ASN A 50 -2.08 17.96 -15.64
C ASN A 50 -1.81 16.62 -16.34
N ASN A 51 -1.20 15.66 -15.67
CA ASN A 51 -0.79 14.40 -16.26
C ASN A 51 -1.64 13.19 -15.78
N LYS A 52 -2.56 13.40 -14.86
CA LYS A 52 -3.35 12.32 -14.22
C LYS A 52 -2.52 11.15 -13.69
N VAL A 53 -1.26 11.42 -13.34
CA VAL A 53 -0.34 10.43 -12.79
C VAL A 53 -0.31 10.63 -11.29
N ALA A 54 -0.78 9.64 -10.56
CA ALA A 54 -0.55 9.57 -9.13
C ALA A 54 0.91 9.19 -8.88
N ARG A 55 1.64 10.03 -8.17
CA ARG A 55 2.99 9.73 -7.71
C ARG A 55 2.98 9.61 -6.20
N PHE A 56 3.62 8.58 -5.73
CA PHE A 56 3.88 8.45 -4.31
C PHE A 56 5.09 9.33 -3.97
N ASN A 57 4.89 10.30 -3.06
CA ASN A 57 5.98 11.14 -2.60
C ASN A 57 6.87 10.33 -1.67
N THR A 58 8.14 10.17 -2.05
CA THR A 58 9.13 9.41 -1.28
C THR A 58 9.96 10.30 -0.34
N ASP A 59 9.45 11.46 0.06
CA ASP A 59 10.14 12.30 1.05
C ASP A 59 10.32 11.54 2.36
N VAL A 60 11.58 11.33 2.72
CA VAL A 60 12.03 10.35 3.71
C VAL A 60 11.51 10.64 5.13
N SER A 61 11.17 11.91 5.43
CA SER A 61 10.75 12.30 6.77
C SER A 61 9.34 11.79 7.14
N GLU A 62 8.42 11.76 6.17
CA GLU A 62 7.03 11.34 6.41
C GLU A 62 6.84 9.84 6.21
N LEU A 63 7.67 9.21 5.37
CA LEU A 63 7.63 7.77 5.11
C LEU A 63 8.23 6.90 6.21
N ASN A 64 8.93 7.46 7.17
CA ASN A 64 9.47 6.69 8.28
C ASN A 64 8.38 5.87 9.02
N GLY A 65 7.14 6.36 9.00
CA GLY A 65 6.00 5.66 9.57
C GLY A 65 5.62 4.34 8.87
N LEU A 66 5.92 4.22 7.58
CA LEU A 66 5.63 3.02 6.79
C LEU A 66 6.88 2.21 6.43
N ARG A 67 8.07 2.62 6.89
CA ARG A 67 9.34 1.99 6.52
C ARG A 67 9.36 0.47 6.72
N THR A 68 8.72 0.01 7.77
CA THR A 68 8.64 -1.42 8.11
C THR A 68 7.75 -2.21 7.14
N LEU A 69 6.87 -1.54 6.39
CA LEU A 69 5.95 -2.15 5.44
C LEU A 69 6.46 -2.11 3.99
N PHE A 70 7.50 -1.31 3.69
CA PHE A 70 8.08 -1.29 2.35
C PHE A 70 8.78 -2.61 2.02
N ARG A 71 8.49 -3.13 0.84
CA ARG A 71 9.10 -4.34 0.29
C ARG A 71 9.43 -4.16 -1.17
N ARG A 72 10.42 -4.89 -1.63
CA ARG A 72 10.85 -4.96 -3.02
C ARG A 72 10.71 -6.37 -3.55
N GLY A 73 10.02 -6.51 -4.66
CA GLY A 73 9.92 -7.74 -5.41
C GLY A 73 10.63 -7.65 -6.76
N ASN A 74 10.88 -8.79 -7.38
CA ASN A 74 11.43 -8.83 -8.73
C ASN A 74 10.90 -10.04 -9.51
N ILE A 75 10.78 -9.86 -10.82
CA ILE A 75 10.40 -10.92 -11.76
C ILE A 75 11.40 -10.92 -12.91
N GLN A 76 11.96 -12.09 -13.20
CA GLN A 76 12.95 -12.29 -14.28
C GLN A 76 12.32 -12.83 -15.57
N SER A 77 11.07 -13.29 -15.51
CA SER A 77 10.39 -13.89 -16.67
C SER A 77 9.44 -12.86 -17.31
N ILE A 78 9.91 -12.16 -18.32
CA ILE A 78 9.14 -11.18 -19.08
C ILE A 78 8.86 -11.73 -20.47
N SER A 79 7.59 -11.87 -20.82
CA SER A 79 7.18 -12.44 -22.10
C SER A 79 6.74 -11.33 -23.07
N PRO A 80 7.22 -11.34 -24.32
CA PRO A 80 6.71 -10.43 -25.34
C PRO A 80 5.26 -10.77 -25.69
N THR A 81 4.44 -9.76 -25.80
CA THR A 81 3.01 -9.94 -26.10
C THR A 81 2.62 -9.28 -27.41
N GLY A 82 3.07 -9.77 -28.50
CA GLY A 82 2.57 -9.32 -29.78
C GLY A 82 3.60 -9.12 -30.86
N ASN A 83 3.13 -9.18 -32.07
CA ASN A 83 3.89 -8.93 -33.29
C ASN A 83 3.80 -7.45 -33.68
N GLY A 84 3.79 -6.54 -32.71
CA GLY A 84 3.61 -5.11 -32.93
C GLY A 84 4.72 -4.53 -33.81
N LYS A 85 4.32 -3.88 -34.89
CA LYS A 85 5.27 -3.25 -35.84
C LYS A 85 5.86 -1.95 -35.31
N GLU A 86 5.23 -1.33 -34.31
CA GLU A 86 5.58 0.01 -33.82
C GLU A 86 5.95 0.08 -32.34
N VAL A 87 5.30 -0.71 -31.50
CA VAL A 87 5.53 -0.73 -30.05
C VAL A 87 5.52 -2.18 -29.58
N ASN A 88 6.54 -2.60 -28.84
CA ASN A 88 6.62 -3.94 -28.28
C ASN A 88 6.08 -3.93 -26.84
N PRO A 89 4.86 -4.44 -26.61
CA PRO A 89 4.39 -4.67 -25.26
C PRO A 89 4.97 -5.97 -24.69
N TYR A 90 5.32 -5.93 -23.41
CA TYR A 90 5.73 -7.08 -22.65
C TYR A 90 4.73 -7.27 -21.51
N LYS A 91 4.27 -8.49 -21.29
CA LYS A 91 3.36 -8.83 -20.21
C LYS A 91 4.07 -9.56 -19.10
N VAL A 92 3.71 -9.19 -17.88
CA VAL A 92 4.15 -9.84 -16.65
C VAL A 92 2.98 -9.86 -15.70
N SER A 93 2.64 -11.03 -15.16
CA SER A 93 1.64 -11.14 -14.11
C SER A 93 2.34 -11.23 -12.77
N ILE A 94 1.94 -10.38 -11.83
CA ILE A 94 2.44 -10.36 -10.46
C ILE A 94 1.34 -10.93 -9.57
N THR A 95 1.60 -12.04 -8.91
CA THR A 95 0.70 -12.61 -7.90
C THR A 95 1.33 -12.44 -6.54
N ASN A 96 0.81 -11.53 -5.76
CA ASN A 96 1.28 -11.29 -4.40
C ASN A 96 0.09 -10.85 -3.52
N PRO A 97 -0.39 -11.71 -2.62
CA PRO A 97 -1.55 -11.42 -1.77
C PRO A 97 -1.29 -10.34 -0.72
N ASP A 98 -0.02 -10.07 -0.42
CA ASP A 98 0.34 -9.17 0.68
C ASP A 98 0.42 -7.70 0.25
N VAL A 99 0.18 -7.39 -1.01
CA VAL A 99 0.33 -6.03 -1.54
C VAL A 99 -0.89 -5.17 -1.23
N MET A 100 -0.67 -4.08 -0.51
CA MET A 100 -1.66 -3.03 -0.30
C MET A 100 -1.59 -1.95 -1.40
N LEU A 101 -0.38 -1.55 -1.77
CA LEU A 101 -0.14 -0.52 -2.79
C LEU A 101 1.20 -0.75 -3.48
N TYR A 102 1.22 -0.71 -4.80
CA TYR A 102 2.46 -0.62 -5.57
C TYR A 102 2.92 0.84 -5.66
N THR A 103 4.18 1.10 -5.33
CA THR A 103 4.74 2.46 -5.27
C THR A 103 5.63 2.80 -6.45
N ALA A 104 6.40 1.85 -6.94
CA ALA A 104 7.29 2.05 -8.07
C ALA A 104 7.48 0.76 -8.88
N PHE A 105 7.80 0.94 -10.15
CA PHE A 105 8.18 -0.13 -11.06
C PHE A 105 9.42 0.30 -11.84
N ASP A 106 10.39 -0.57 -11.88
CA ASP A 106 11.64 -0.37 -12.59
C ASP A 106 11.91 -1.55 -13.52
N VAL A 107 12.47 -1.27 -14.68
CA VAL A 107 12.84 -2.28 -15.68
C VAL A 107 14.35 -2.30 -15.83
N ALA A 108 14.93 -3.49 -15.78
CA ALA A 108 16.33 -3.70 -16.13
C ALA A 108 16.43 -4.32 -17.53
N TYR A 109 17.51 -3.95 -18.23
CA TYR A 109 17.91 -4.51 -19.51
C TYR A 109 19.28 -5.19 -19.38
N ASP A 110 19.80 -5.73 -20.47
CA ASP A 110 21.10 -6.43 -20.51
C ASP A 110 22.31 -5.50 -20.23
N ASP A 111 22.10 -4.19 -20.11
CA ASP A 111 23.13 -3.20 -19.84
C ASP A 111 23.37 -2.91 -18.34
N ASP A 112 22.78 -3.72 -17.46
CA ASP A 112 22.84 -3.59 -16.00
C ASP A 112 22.25 -2.29 -15.42
N PHE A 113 21.70 -1.40 -16.26
CA PHE A 113 21.01 -0.21 -15.80
C PHE A 113 19.54 -0.51 -15.47
N ILE A 114 19.06 0.19 -14.45
CA ILE A 114 17.66 0.12 -14.01
C ILE A 114 16.97 1.43 -14.42
N TYR A 115 15.85 1.31 -15.11
CA TYR A 115 15.08 2.44 -15.62
C TYR A 115 13.70 2.45 -14.97
N SER A 116 13.34 3.60 -14.36
CA SER A 116 12.03 3.77 -13.74
C SER A 116 10.91 3.86 -14.76
N CYS A 117 9.87 3.09 -14.54
CA CYS A 117 8.68 3.09 -15.37
C CYS A 117 7.71 4.20 -14.96
N ARG A 118 7.11 4.84 -15.94
CA ARG A 118 5.96 5.70 -15.71
C ARG A 118 4.68 4.85 -15.66
N ILE A 119 3.97 4.93 -14.56
CA ILE A 119 2.68 4.25 -14.41
C ILE A 119 1.63 5.08 -15.14
N VAL A 120 0.92 4.48 -16.10
CA VAL A 120 -0.08 5.16 -16.91
C VAL A 120 -1.39 4.38 -16.85
N GLY A 121 -2.48 5.09 -16.52
CA GLY A 121 -3.82 4.52 -16.50
C GLY A 121 -4.29 4.13 -17.90
N SER A 122 -5.19 3.14 -17.97
CA SER A 122 -5.70 2.61 -19.25
C SER A 122 -6.45 3.66 -20.07
N ASP A 123 -7.05 4.66 -19.42
CA ASP A 123 -7.76 5.77 -20.07
C ASP A 123 -6.81 6.74 -20.79
N TYR A 124 -5.58 6.86 -20.32
CA TYR A 124 -4.58 7.76 -20.89
C TYR A 124 -3.53 7.05 -21.77
N LEU A 125 -3.45 5.73 -21.70
CA LEU A 125 -2.43 4.92 -22.37
C LEU A 125 -2.37 5.20 -23.89
N GLY A 126 -3.52 5.24 -24.57
CA GLY A 126 -3.58 5.47 -26.01
C GLY A 126 -3.00 6.82 -26.42
N ARG A 127 -3.15 7.85 -25.60
CA ARG A 127 -2.54 9.15 -25.81
C ARG A 127 -1.03 9.11 -25.55
N ALA A 128 -0.63 8.52 -24.43
CA ALA A 128 0.79 8.41 -24.05
C ALA A 128 1.63 7.65 -25.10
N LEU A 129 1.05 6.66 -25.77
CA LEU A 129 1.74 5.90 -26.81
C LEU A 129 1.88 6.68 -28.14
N ARG A 130 1.01 7.64 -28.42
CA ARG A 130 1.01 8.41 -29.69
C ARG A 130 1.69 9.76 -29.61
N ASP A 131 1.73 10.36 -28.43
CA ASP A 131 2.32 11.69 -28.20
C ASP A 131 3.84 11.60 -28.30
N PHE A 132 4.43 12.46 -29.13
CA PHE A 132 5.89 12.49 -29.36
C PHE A 132 6.68 12.70 -28.06
N CYS A 133 6.19 13.54 -27.16
CA CYS A 133 6.86 13.86 -25.90
C CYS A 133 6.62 12.82 -24.80
N LEU A 134 5.54 12.05 -24.88
CA LEU A 134 5.11 11.11 -23.84
C LEU A 134 5.34 9.64 -24.21
N ARG A 135 5.68 9.36 -25.47
CA ARG A 135 5.87 7.99 -25.95
C ARG A 135 6.93 7.25 -25.14
N PRO A 136 6.78 5.92 -24.99
CA PRO A 136 7.77 5.12 -24.27
C PRO A 136 9.11 5.11 -24.99
N SER A 137 10.18 5.07 -24.20
CA SER A 137 11.55 4.87 -24.65
C SER A 137 12.26 3.89 -23.72
N LYS A 138 13.47 3.45 -24.08
CA LYS A 138 14.30 2.63 -23.20
C LYS A 138 14.51 3.29 -21.82
N GLU A 139 14.82 4.59 -21.84
CA GLU A 139 15.13 5.37 -20.63
C GLU A 139 13.88 5.79 -19.85
N SER A 140 12.71 5.77 -20.49
CA SER A 140 11.44 6.14 -19.88
C SER A 140 10.33 5.18 -20.32
N PRO A 141 10.39 3.92 -19.90
CA PRO A 141 9.36 2.93 -20.20
C PRO A 141 8.03 3.30 -19.54
N ILE A 142 6.94 2.82 -20.14
CA ILE A 142 5.59 2.99 -19.60
C ILE A 142 5.11 1.63 -19.10
N ILE A 143 4.47 1.62 -17.95
CA ILE A 143 3.77 0.46 -17.43
C ILE A 143 2.28 0.77 -17.26
N ASN A 144 1.44 -0.13 -17.72
CA ASN A 144 0.01 -0.11 -17.49
C ASN A 144 -0.36 -1.30 -16.61
N LEU A 145 -1.13 -1.05 -15.58
CA LEU A 145 -1.55 -2.03 -14.59
C LEU A 145 -3.03 -2.33 -14.79
N VAL A 146 -3.37 -3.60 -14.89
CA VAL A 146 -4.74 -4.09 -15.01
C VAL A 146 -4.92 -5.22 -13.99
N SER A 147 -6.12 -5.37 -13.45
CA SER A 147 -6.44 -6.53 -12.60
C SER A 147 -6.23 -7.81 -13.38
N GLY A 148 -5.54 -8.77 -12.80
CA GLY A 148 -5.32 -10.08 -13.41
C GLY A 148 -6.53 -11.00 -13.26
N ASP A 149 -6.42 -12.18 -13.86
CA ASP A 149 -7.51 -13.18 -13.89
C ASP A 149 -7.71 -13.90 -12.54
N SER A 150 -6.74 -13.85 -11.66
CA SER A 150 -6.83 -14.44 -10.32
C SER A 150 -6.90 -13.39 -9.22
N ASP A 151 -7.57 -13.72 -8.11
CA ASP A 151 -7.58 -12.89 -6.92
C ASP A 151 -6.15 -12.56 -6.48
N ASN A 152 -5.89 -11.29 -6.20
CA ASN A 152 -4.57 -10.75 -5.82
C ASN A 152 -3.50 -10.82 -6.93
N SER A 153 -3.87 -10.96 -8.18
CA SER A 153 -2.95 -10.80 -9.32
C SER A 153 -3.13 -9.46 -10.02
N ILE A 154 -2.02 -8.91 -10.51
CA ILE A 154 -1.99 -7.74 -11.37
C ILE A 154 -1.24 -8.08 -12.64
N ASP A 155 -1.85 -7.80 -13.78
CA ASP A 155 -1.22 -7.87 -15.08
C ASP A 155 -0.56 -6.54 -15.42
N CYS A 156 0.74 -6.59 -15.56
CA CYS A 156 1.57 -5.46 -15.93
C CYS A 156 1.89 -5.53 -17.42
N THR A 157 1.50 -4.50 -18.16
CA THR A 157 1.92 -4.37 -19.57
C THR A 157 2.96 -3.27 -19.66
N ILE A 158 4.16 -3.64 -20.09
CA ILE A 158 5.32 -2.76 -20.18
C ILE A 158 5.55 -2.38 -21.64
N TYR A 159 5.70 -1.08 -21.91
CA TYR A 159 5.99 -0.52 -23.21
C TYR A 159 7.38 0.13 -23.17
N THR A 160 8.33 -0.41 -23.93
CA THR A 160 9.74 0.03 -23.94
C THR A 160 10.12 0.86 -25.17
N GLY A 161 9.15 1.15 -26.03
CA GLY A 161 9.38 1.91 -27.28
C GLY A 161 9.40 1.02 -28.52
N TYR A 162 10.03 1.52 -29.59
CA TYR A 162 10.03 0.85 -30.89
C TYR A 162 10.90 -0.42 -30.94
N ILE A 163 10.66 -1.28 -31.94
CA ILE A 163 11.19 -2.64 -32.14
C ILE A 163 12.71 -2.81 -31.97
N LYS A 164 13.50 -1.75 -32.06
CA LYS A 164 14.97 -1.80 -31.97
C LYS A 164 15.52 -1.68 -30.55
N HIS A 165 14.65 -1.52 -29.54
CA HIS A 165 15.12 -1.41 -28.16
C HIS A 165 15.40 -2.79 -27.56
N PRO A 166 16.38 -2.91 -26.66
CA PRO A 166 16.68 -4.14 -25.99
C PRO A 166 15.46 -4.65 -25.20
N LYS A 167 15.35 -5.97 -25.12
CA LYS A 167 14.27 -6.61 -24.36
C LYS A 167 14.49 -6.38 -22.87
N PRO A 168 13.45 -6.05 -22.11
CA PRO A 168 13.55 -6.02 -20.66
C PRO A 168 13.85 -7.43 -20.14
N THR A 169 14.83 -7.55 -19.26
CA THR A 169 15.24 -8.83 -18.65
C THR A 169 14.63 -9.04 -17.29
N LYS A 170 14.35 -7.94 -16.57
CA LYS A 170 13.88 -7.99 -15.19
C LYS A 170 12.92 -6.83 -14.92
N LEU A 171 11.81 -7.14 -14.25
CA LEU A 171 10.93 -6.15 -13.64
C LEU A 171 11.18 -6.15 -12.12
N VAL A 172 11.49 -4.99 -11.58
CA VAL A 172 11.58 -4.73 -10.14
C VAL A 172 10.39 -3.89 -9.76
N TYR A 173 9.77 -4.19 -8.64
CA TYR A 173 8.64 -3.41 -8.16
C TYR A 173 8.76 -3.19 -6.65
N ASP A 174 8.44 -1.99 -6.23
CA ASP A 174 8.37 -1.62 -4.82
C ASP A 174 6.90 -1.52 -4.40
N TYR A 175 6.61 -2.02 -3.21
CA TYR A 175 5.25 -2.04 -2.71
C TYR A 175 5.19 -1.88 -1.20
N ILE A 176 4.04 -1.43 -0.72
CA ILE A 176 3.67 -1.43 0.67
C ILE A 176 2.84 -2.69 0.93
N LYS A 177 3.30 -3.53 1.86
CA LYS A 177 2.55 -4.72 2.28
C LYS A 177 1.41 -4.33 3.20
N TYR A 178 0.38 -5.18 3.29
CA TYR A 178 -0.59 -5.09 4.38
C TYR A 178 0.13 -5.22 5.73
N PRO A 179 -0.24 -4.40 6.74
CA PRO A 179 0.28 -4.59 8.09
C PRO A 179 -0.17 -5.95 8.63
N ALA A 180 0.69 -6.57 9.43
CA ALA A 180 0.32 -7.80 10.13
C ALA A 180 -0.87 -7.54 11.05
N LYS A 181 -1.81 -8.48 11.10
CA LYS A 181 -2.92 -8.40 12.03
C LYS A 181 -2.41 -8.66 13.42
N VAL A 182 -2.57 -7.68 14.30
CA VAL A 182 -2.27 -7.83 15.72
C VAL A 182 -3.19 -8.87 16.31
N PHE A 183 -2.64 -9.80 17.06
CA PHE A 183 -3.36 -10.84 17.75
C PHE A 183 -2.74 -11.05 19.13
N TYR A 184 -3.57 -11.12 20.17
CA TYR A 184 -3.14 -11.37 21.53
C TYR A 184 -3.70 -12.70 22.04
N ASP A 185 -2.81 -13.67 22.29
CA ASP A 185 -3.13 -14.97 22.84
C ASP A 185 -2.90 -14.97 24.35
N GLU A 186 -4.00 -14.90 25.10
CA GLU A 186 -3.98 -14.87 26.57
C GLU A 186 -3.82 -16.28 27.18
N ASP A 187 -4.15 -17.31 26.39
CA ASP A 187 -4.27 -18.70 26.88
C ASP A 187 -2.96 -19.49 26.76
N ASN A 188 -2.01 -19.05 25.91
CA ASN A 188 -0.77 -19.78 25.61
C ASN A 188 0.51 -19.01 25.99
N ASP A 189 0.53 -18.31 27.11
CA ASP A 189 1.69 -17.51 27.58
C ASP A 189 2.32 -16.57 26.51
N GLY A 190 1.54 -16.25 25.48
CA GLY A 190 1.94 -15.31 24.45
C GLY A 190 2.75 -15.90 23.28
N ASP A 191 2.89 -17.22 23.18
CA ASP A 191 3.67 -17.86 22.12
C ASP A 191 3.13 -17.57 20.69
N ASN A 192 1.83 -17.26 20.57
CA ASN A 192 1.17 -16.91 19.30
C ASN A 192 0.90 -15.42 19.12
N ASN A 193 1.43 -14.57 19.98
CA ASN A 193 1.22 -13.13 19.87
C ASN A 193 1.81 -12.58 18.56
N VAL A 194 1.02 -11.75 17.89
CA VAL A 194 1.46 -11.01 16.72
C VAL A 194 1.50 -9.52 17.06
N ASP A 195 2.70 -8.96 17.05
CA ASP A 195 2.91 -7.53 17.31
C ASP A 195 2.65 -6.67 16.09
N CYS A 196 2.46 -5.37 16.33
CA CYS A 196 2.26 -4.38 15.28
C CYS A 196 3.54 -4.14 14.49
N ASP A 197 3.45 -4.25 13.17
CA ASP A 197 4.58 -3.99 12.25
C ASP A 197 4.98 -2.50 12.17
N LEU A 198 4.14 -1.58 12.64
CA LEU A 198 4.41 -0.15 12.59
C LEU A 198 5.39 0.29 13.68
N PRO A 199 6.13 1.40 13.48
CA PRO A 199 7.06 1.91 14.47
C PRO A 199 6.38 2.25 15.80
N GLU A 200 7.09 2.02 16.90
CA GLU A 200 6.59 2.15 18.27
C GLU A 200 6.01 3.55 18.59
N TYR A 201 6.59 4.61 18.04
CA TYR A 201 6.09 5.97 18.25
C TYR A 201 4.67 6.21 17.74
N GLN A 202 4.17 5.36 16.82
CA GLN A 202 2.80 5.44 16.30
C GLN A 202 1.80 4.64 17.15
N HIS A 203 2.28 3.76 18.01
CA HIS A 203 1.41 2.86 18.76
C HIS A 203 0.42 3.60 19.64
N ILE A 204 0.81 4.71 20.24
CA ILE A 204 -0.07 5.52 21.09
C ILE A 204 -1.23 6.10 20.28
N ASP A 205 -0.96 6.65 19.10
CA ASP A 205 -2.00 7.22 18.24
C ASP A 205 -2.96 6.14 17.72
N ILE A 206 -2.42 4.97 17.37
CA ILE A 206 -3.22 3.81 16.95
C ILE A 206 -4.15 3.37 18.07
N VAL A 207 -3.64 3.26 19.29
CA VAL A 207 -4.44 2.86 20.47
C VAL A 207 -5.54 3.88 20.74
N ARG A 208 -5.23 5.18 20.71
CA ARG A 208 -6.23 6.24 20.89
C ARG A 208 -7.35 6.18 19.86
N ASN A 209 -6.98 5.98 18.60
CA ASN A 209 -7.97 5.85 17.53
C ASN A 209 -8.80 4.56 17.69
N ALA A 210 -8.18 3.44 18.07
CA ALA A 210 -8.87 2.18 18.33
C ALA A 210 -9.89 2.30 19.47
N VAL A 211 -9.54 3.00 20.58
CA VAL A 211 -10.49 3.28 21.66
C VAL A 211 -11.65 4.14 21.19
N ASN A 212 -11.39 5.16 20.35
CA ASN A 212 -12.46 5.98 19.77
C ASN A 212 -13.39 5.16 18.88
N ILE A 213 -12.86 4.26 18.06
CA ILE A 213 -13.65 3.34 17.22
C ILE A 213 -14.55 2.49 18.11
N TRP A 214 -14.00 1.93 19.18
CA TRP A 214 -14.78 1.12 20.12
C TRP A 214 -15.85 1.94 20.83
N LEU A 215 -15.54 3.16 21.33
CA LEU A 215 -16.51 4.05 21.97
C LEU A 215 -17.69 4.39 21.05
N VAL A 216 -17.42 4.63 19.77
CA VAL A 216 -18.47 4.85 18.77
C VAL A 216 -19.34 3.61 18.61
N SER A 217 -18.74 2.43 18.56
CA SER A 217 -19.46 1.15 18.37
C SER A 217 -20.41 0.84 19.52
N VAL A 218 -20.02 1.18 20.77
CA VAL A 218 -20.87 0.96 21.95
C VAL A 218 -21.81 2.13 22.24
N GLY A 219 -21.86 3.16 21.38
CA GLY A 219 -22.76 4.31 21.53
C GLY A 219 -22.40 5.28 22.68
N ALA A 220 -21.19 5.14 23.25
CA ALA A 220 -20.77 5.95 24.40
C ALA A 220 -20.51 7.42 24.05
N THR A 221 -20.28 7.75 22.77
CA THR A 221 -20.02 9.14 22.30
C THR A 221 -21.25 10.02 22.24
N SER A 222 -22.45 9.47 22.37
CA SER A 222 -23.71 10.24 22.28
C SER A 222 -24.02 11.11 23.51
N GLY A 223 -23.25 10.99 24.59
CA GLY A 223 -23.52 11.64 25.87
C GLY A 223 -22.84 12.99 26.12
N SER A 224 -21.69 13.25 25.50
CA SER A 224 -20.90 14.44 25.85
C SER A 224 -21.30 15.75 25.13
N GLN A 225 -22.20 15.69 24.15
CA GLN A 225 -22.69 16.91 23.46
C GLN A 225 -23.95 17.50 24.11
N ARG A 226 -24.52 16.91 25.16
CA ARG A 226 -25.77 17.41 25.81
C ARG A 226 -25.56 18.23 27.07
N GLN A 227 -24.33 18.56 27.46
CA GLN A 227 -24.07 19.33 28.69
C GLN A 227 -23.67 20.80 28.48
N ASN A 228 -23.75 21.34 27.27
CA ASN A 228 -23.53 22.77 27.05
C ASN A 228 -24.72 23.41 26.31
N ASN A 229 -25.89 23.46 26.96
CA ASN A 229 -26.97 24.37 26.70
C ASN A 229 -27.55 24.88 28.04
#